data_b1c4b180326d54644e665898973007cd
#
_entry.id   b1c4b180326d54644e665898973007cd
#
_cell.length_a   1.000
_cell.length_b   1.000
_cell.length_c   1.000
_cell.angle_alpha   90.00
_cell.angle_beta   90.00
_cell.angle_gamma   90.00
#
_symmetry.space_group_name_H-M   'P 1'
#
loop_
_entity.id
_entity.type
_entity.pdbx_description
1 polymer ?
#
loop_
_entity_poly.entity_id
_entity_poly.type
_entity_poly.pdbx_seq_one_letter_code
_entity_poly.pdbx_strand_id
1 'polypeptide(L)'
;MTIEILEPHGFCAGVKNALQKARALVTCHPQPSAAPVYCLHELVHNELVVADLKSRGLKFVESLSDVPEGSTVLFSAHGVSPSVRAEAAARKLKVVDATCPFVARVHQAASEFASRGLQVVVIGHPDHAEVKGITGEVPDPIVINDSSYTSLETAKRPLGVVSQTTMNADDVAAVVERLRQTFVVESTAEVCRATKERQDAVKAFDGDALLVLGSAQSSNTKRLCEVAHCRTFRAGTMADLRDIDFSGIGRLGVTSGASTPEEFFSQAVDWLRTQEDS
;
A
#
# COMPACT_ATOMS: atom_id res chain seq x y z
N MET A 1 -14.35 -19.01 -22.20
CA MET A 1 -13.20 -18.29 -21.59
C MET A 1 -12.64 -19.16 -20.46
N THR A 2 -11.34 -19.38 -20.38
CA THR A 2 -10.71 -20.14 -19.26
C THR A 2 -10.17 -19.17 -18.24
N ILE A 3 -10.47 -19.42 -16.95
CA ILE A 3 -10.02 -18.58 -15.83
C ILE A 3 -8.83 -19.22 -15.14
N GLU A 4 -7.75 -18.46 -14.99
CA GLU A 4 -6.55 -18.84 -14.23
C GLU A 4 -6.37 -17.90 -13.03
N ILE A 5 -6.36 -18.46 -11.82
CA ILE A 5 -6.13 -17.69 -10.59
C ILE A 5 -4.63 -17.59 -10.36
N LEU A 6 -4.12 -16.34 -10.29
CA LEU A 6 -2.69 -16.08 -10.03
C LEU A 6 -2.47 -15.89 -8.53
N GLU A 7 -1.60 -16.71 -7.98
CA GLU A 7 -1.17 -16.65 -6.58
C GLU A 7 0.11 -15.80 -6.40
N PRO A 8 0.26 -15.07 -5.29
CA PRO A 8 -0.70 -14.92 -4.20
C PRO A 8 -1.77 -13.86 -4.50
N HIS A 9 -2.97 -14.01 -3.97
CA HIS A 9 -4.04 -13.01 -3.99
C HIS A 9 -4.55 -12.67 -2.57
N GLY A 10 -5.55 -11.77 -2.45
CA GLY A 10 -6.16 -11.39 -1.17
C GLY A 10 -5.21 -10.63 -0.23
N PHE A 11 -5.59 -10.54 1.04
CA PHE A 11 -4.84 -9.76 2.02
C PHE A 11 -3.43 -10.27 2.28
N CYS A 12 -2.44 -9.38 2.19
CA CYS A 12 -1.09 -9.68 2.67
C CYS A 12 -1.03 -9.72 4.22
N ALA A 13 0.06 -10.25 4.76
CA ALA A 13 0.27 -10.35 6.21
C ALA A 13 0.19 -8.99 6.93
N GLY A 14 0.73 -7.92 6.32
CA GLY A 14 0.68 -6.56 6.86
C GLY A 14 -0.75 -6.04 6.99
N VAL A 15 -1.57 -6.23 5.95
CA VAL A 15 -2.99 -5.86 5.94
C VAL A 15 -3.78 -6.70 6.94
N LYS A 16 -3.56 -8.02 7.00
CA LYS A 16 -4.22 -8.90 7.99
C LYS A 16 -3.95 -8.43 9.42
N ASN A 17 -2.70 -8.09 9.75
CA ASN A 17 -2.33 -7.57 11.07
C ASN A 17 -3.02 -6.23 11.38
N ALA A 18 -3.04 -5.30 10.43
CA ALA A 18 -3.69 -4.00 10.63
C ALA A 18 -5.20 -4.16 10.83
N LEU A 19 -5.86 -5.01 10.05
CA LEU A 19 -7.28 -5.32 10.20
C LEU A 19 -7.60 -6.00 11.52
N GLN A 20 -6.76 -6.92 11.98
CA GLN A 20 -6.93 -7.57 13.28
C GLN A 20 -6.92 -6.55 14.41
N LYS A 21 -5.97 -5.61 14.41
CA LYS A 21 -5.90 -4.51 15.39
C LYS A 21 -7.13 -3.61 15.33
N ALA A 22 -7.53 -3.19 14.13
CA ALA A 22 -8.70 -2.35 13.95
C ALA A 22 -9.98 -3.02 14.45
N ARG A 23 -10.20 -4.28 14.05
CA ARG A 23 -11.38 -5.05 14.46
C ARG A 23 -11.43 -5.30 15.97
N ALA A 24 -10.29 -5.59 16.60
CA ALA A 24 -10.21 -5.73 18.05
C ALA A 24 -10.65 -4.46 18.78
N LEU A 25 -10.24 -3.29 18.30
CA LEU A 25 -10.63 -2.00 18.89
C LEU A 25 -12.14 -1.76 18.82
N VAL A 26 -12.79 -2.00 17.67
CA VAL A 26 -14.22 -1.76 17.50
C VAL A 26 -15.08 -2.83 18.18
N THR A 27 -14.57 -4.07 18.32
CA THR A 27 -15.27 -5.14 19.04
C THR A 27 -15.25 -4.92 20.55
N CYS A 28 -14.18 -4.34 21.10
CA CYS A 28 -14.09 -4.01 22.52
C CYS A 28 -14.98 -2.81 22.93
N HIS A 29 -15.55 -2.09 21.95
CA HIS A 29 -16.37 -0.89 22.17
C HIS A 29 -17.79 -1.02 21.58
N PRO A 30 -18.55 -2.12 21.83
CA PRO A 30 -19.82 -2.37 21.14
C PRO A 30 -21.00 -1.54 21.66
N GLN A 31 -20.79 -0.66 22.65
CA GLN A 31 -21.88 0.10 23.26
C GLN A 31 -21.99 1.53 22.71
N PRO A 32 -23.21 2.05 22.52
CA PRO A 32 -23.42 3.45 22.09
C PRO A 32 -22.80 4.51 23.01
N SER A 33 -22.48 4.12 24.27
CA SER A 33 -21.82 4.96 25.28
C SER A 33 -20.29 4.84 25.28
N ALA A 34 -19.70 3.94 24.49
CA ALA A 34 -18.24 3.82 24.41
C ALA A 34 -17.64 5.01 23.66
N ALA A 35 -16.50 5.50 24.14
CA ALA A 35 -15.77 6.57 23.45
C ALA A 35 -15.39 6.11 22.02
N PRO A 36 -15.61 6.93 20.99
CA PRO A 36 -15.32 6.55 19.62
C PRO A 36 -13.81 6.28 19.42
N VAL A 37 -13.52 5.30 18.57
CA VAL A 37 -12.17 4.99 18.12
C VAL A 37 -11.95 5.66 16.78
N TYR A 38 -10.80 6.29 16.62
CA TYR A 38 -10.42 7.01 15.41
C TYR A 38 -9.32 6.27 14.67
N CYS A 39 -9.29 6.41 13.35
CA CYS A 39 -8.18 5.96 12.50
C CYS A 39 -7.67 7.17 11.72
N LEU A 40 -6.38 7.46 11.83
CA LEU A 40 -5.73 8.52 11.06
C LEU A 40 -5.51 8.01 9.64
N HIS A 41 -6.15 8.64 8.68
CA HIS A 41 -6.28 8.23 7.29
C HIS A 41 -6.93 6.85 7.12
N GLU A 42 -7.07 6.37 5.90
CA GLU A 42 -7.54 5.02 5.63
C GLU A 42 -6.55 3.98 6.18
N LEU A 43 -7.07 2.94 6.83
CA LEU A 43 -6.24 1.86 7.38
C LEU A 43 -5.39 1.18 6.30
N VAL A 44 -6.03 0.96 5.16
CA VAL A 44 -5.46 0.48 3.89
C VAL A 44 -6.28 1.09 2.75
N HIS A 45 -5.71 1.27 1.58
CA HIS A 45 -6.41 1.82 0.41
C HIS A 45 -7.35 0.77 -0.20
N ASN A 46 -8.53 0.62 0.40
CA ASN A 46 -9.61 -0.23 -0.11
C ASN A 46 -10.96 0.22 0.45
N GLU A 47 -11.87 0.65 -0.41
CA GLU A 47 -13.17 1.22 -0.04
C GLU A 47 -14.08 0.21 0.68
N LEU A 48 -14.01 -1.09 0.32
CA LEU A 48 -14.79 -2.15 0.98
C LEU A 48 -14.32 -2.34 2.42
N VAL A 49 -13.01 -2.30 2.65
CA VAL A 49 -12.42 -2.38 4.01
C VAL A 49 -12.81 -1.16 4.83
N VAL A 50 -12.72 0.03 4.25
CA VAL A 50 -13.09 1.29 4.93
C VAL A 50 -14.58 1.27 5.29
N ALA A 51 -15.45 0.81 4.38
CA ALA A 51 -16.88 0.70 4.62
C ALA A 51 -17.21 -0.31 5.74
N ASP A 52 -16.58 -1.50 5.74
CA ASP A 52 -16.73 -2.50 6.83
C ASP A 52 -16.35 -1.90 8.19
N LEU A 53 -15.19 -1.25 8.28
CA LEU A 53 -14.73 -0.67 9.54
C LEU A 53 -15.59 0.52 10.00
N LYS A 54 -16.07 1.37 9.07
CA LYS A 54 -17.02 2.45 9.37
C LYS A 54 -18.33 1.88 9.94
N SER A 55 -18.88 0.83 9.34
CA SER A 55 -20.12 0.19 9.80
C SER A 55 -19.98 -0.39 11.22
N ARG A 56 -18.75 -0.73 11.63
CA ARG A 56 -18.41 -1.21 12.98
C ARG A 56 -18.11 -0.07 13.96
N GLY A 57 -18.19 1.20 13.54
CA GLY A 57 -18.03 2.37 14.40
C GLY A 57 -16.62 2.98 14.43
N LEU A 58 -15.67 2.53 13.58
CA LEU A 58 -14.38 3.19 13.41
C LEU A 58 -14.57 4.52 12.66
N LYS A 59 -14.06 5.61 13.22
CA LYS A 59 -14.10 6.94 12.61
C LYS A 59 -12.78 7.26 11.92
N PHE A 60 -12.83 7.53 10.62
CA PHE A 60 -11.65 7.94 9.87
C PHE A 60 -11.53 9.47 9.90
N VAL A 61 -10.33 9.97 10.13
CA VAL A 61 -9.98 11.39 10.18
C VAL A 61 -8.73 11.66 9.37
N GLU A 62 -8.62 12.87 8.83
CA GLU A 62 -7.44 13.28 8.05
C GLU A 62 -6.39 13.99 8.91
N SER A 63 -6.76 14.45 10.10
CA SER A 63 -5.88 15.15 11.05
C SER A 63 -6.11 14.69 12.48
N LEU A 64 -5.04 14.65 13.29
CA LEU A 64 -5.17 14.41 14.72
C LEU A 64 -5.92 15.56 15.43
N SER A 65 -5.99 16.75 14.83
CA SER A 65 -6.79 17.88 15.36
C SER A 65 -8.28 17.53 15.48
N ASP A 66 -8.78 16.60 14.65
CA ASP A 66 -10.18 16.18 14.64
C ASP A 66 -10.47 15.08 15.70
N VAL A 67 -9.43 14.61 16.38
CA VAL A 67 -9.54 13.58 17.43
C VAL A 67 -9.62 14.25 18.78
N PRO A 68 -10.67 14.04 19.60
CA PRO A 68 -10.72 14.61 20.96
C PRO A 68 -9.56 14.14 21.84
N GLU A 69 -9.05 15.02 22.70
CA GLU A 69 -7.95 14.71 23.62
C GLU A 69 -8.26 13.46 24.46
N GLY A 70 -7.28 12.60 24.68
CA GLY A 70 -7.42 11.35 25.46
C GLY A 70 -8.13 10.22 24.74
N SER A 71 -8.62 10.42 23.49
CA SER A 71 -9.28 9.38 22.70
C SER A 71 -8.32 8.30 22.22
N THR A 72 -8.85 7.18 21.77
CA THR A 72 -8.08 6.12 21.09
C THR A 72 -7.94 6.43 19.61
N VAL A 73 -6.71 6.40 19.10
CA VAL A 73 -6.40 6.56 17.67
C VAL A 73 -5.58 5.39 17.15
N LEU A 74 -5.96 4.88 15.99
CA LEU A 74 -5.25 3.86 15.24
C LEU A 74 -4.40 4.55 14.16
N PHE A 75 -3.10 4.28 14.12
CA PHE A 75 -2.25 4.62 12.98
C PHE A 75 -2.36 3.53 11.93
N SER A 76 -2.46 3.93 10.66
CA SER A 76 -2.68 3.02 9.54
C SER A 76 -1.47 2.12 9.25
N ALA A 77 -1.65 1.16 8.36
CA ALA A 77 -0.58 0.27 7.89
C ALA A 77 0.58 1.02 7.20
N HIS A 78 0.33 2.24 6.74
CA HIS A 78 1.30 3.07 6.01
C HIS A 78 2.36 3.73 6.90
N GLY A 79 2.18 3.69 8.22
CA GLY A 79 3.05 4.39 9.16
C GLY A 79 2.78 5.89 9.23
N VAL A 80 3.42 6.55 10.17
CA VAL A 80 3.32 8.00 10.38
C VAL A 80 4.69 8.56 10.78
N SER A 81 4.90 9.84 10.50
CA SER A 81 6.13 10.56 10.85
C SER A 81 6.31 10.72 12.39
N PRO A 82 7.52 10.98 12.88
CA PRO A 82 7.78 11.31 14.28
C PRO A 82 6.98 12.51 14.78
N SER A 83 6.74 13.51 13.92
CA SER A 83 5.94 14.70 14.29
C SER A 83 4.50 14.32 14.61
N VAL A 84 3.87 13.43 13.83
CA VAL A 84 2.53 12.92 14.11
C VAL A 84 2.49 12.13 15.42
N ARG A 85 3.53 11.33 15.72
CA ARG A 85 3.65 10.62 17.00
C ARG A 85 3.79 11.58 18.18
N ALA A 86 4.58 12.64 18.03
CA ALA A 86 4.74 13.69 19.04
C ALA A 86 3.43 14.45 19.28
N GLU A 87 2.70 14.78 18.23
CA GLU A 87 1.38 15.41 18.33
C GLU A 87 0.40 14.50 19.08
N ALA A 88 0.32 13.24 18.74
CA ALA A 88 -0.55 12.28 19.45
C ALA A 88 -0.22 12.19 20.94
N ALA A 89 1.07 12.19 21.29
CA ALA A 89 1.53 12.19 22.67
C ALA A 89 1.15 13.52 23.42
N ALA A 90 1.37 14.67 22.78
CA ALA A 90 1.01 15.98 23.35
C ALA A 90 -0.49 16.11 23.61
N ARG A 91 -1.33 15.48 22.76
CA ARG A 91 -2.79 15.42 22.91
C ARG A 91 -3.27 14.26 23.81
N LYS A 92 -2.35 13.54 24.45
CA LYS A 92 -2.62 12.39 25.33
C LYS A 92 -3.48 11.31 24.68
N LEU A 93 -3.36 11.14 23.35
CA LEU A 93 -4.10 10.11 22.62
C LEU A 93 -3.57 8.71 22.98
N LYS A 94 -4.48 7.75 23.07
CA LYS A 94 -4.15 6.34 23.26
C LYS A 94 -3.87 5.72 21.89
N VAL A 95 -2.61 5.67 21.51
CA VAL A 95 -2.20 5.21 20.19
C VAL A 95 -2.18 3.68 20.12
N VAL A 96 -2.85 3.13 19.10
CA VAL A 96 -2.65 1.76 18.62
C VAL A 96 -1.97 1.86 17.26
N ASP A 97 -0.75 1.35 17.17
CA ASP A 97 0.04 1.43 15.95
C ASP A 97 -0.17 0.16 15.10
N ALA A 98 -0.78 0.33 13.92
CA ALA A 98 -0.96 -0.74 12.95
C ALA A 98 0.02 -0.68 11.78
N THR A 99 1.09 0.09 11.89
CA THR A 99 2.16 0.17 10.88
C THR A 99 2.60 -1.23 10.47
N CYS A 100 2.67 -1.49 9.18
CA CYS A 100 3.19 -2.74 8.65
C CYS A 100 4.67 -2.90 9.05
N PRO A 101 5.13 -4.07 9.52
CA PRO A 101 6.54 -4.27 9.90
C PRO A 101 7.54 -3.98 8.77
N PHE A 102 7.14 -4.18 7.50
CA PHE A 102 7.99 -3.81 6.36
C PHE A 102 8.12 -2.29 6.23
N VAL A 103 7.01 -1.56 6.37
CA VAL A 103 7.03 -0.09 6.38
C VAL A 103 7.86 0.44 7.55
N ALA A 104 7.70 -0.12 8.75
CA ALA A 104 8.48 0.27 9.91
C ALA A 104 10.00 0.11 9.69
N ARG A 105 10.43 -0.96 8.99
CA ARG A 105 11.84 -1.15 8.61
C ARG A 105 12.34 -0.08 7.65
N VAL A 106 11.51 0.36 6.70
CA VAL A 106 11.87 1.45 5.78
C VAL A 106 12.05 2.76 6.53
N HIS A 107 11.15 3.09 7.48
CA HIS A 107 11.30 4.25 8.37
C HIS A 107 12.60 4.19 9.16
N GLN A 108 12.91 3.04 9.75
CA GLN A 108 14.14 2.84 10.51
C GLN A 108 15.39 3.02 9.64
N ALA A 109 15.40 2.44 8.42
CA ALA A 109 16.52 2.57 7.51
C ALA A 109 16.74 4.02 7.07
N ALA A 110 15.66 4.77 6.76
CA ALA A 110 15.74 6.18 6.42
C ALA A 110 16.35 7.01 7.57
N SER A 111 15.89 6.80 8.80
CA SER A 111 16.42 7.46 10.00
C SER A 111 17.88 7.09 10.26
N GLU A 112 18.27 5.84 10.06
CA GLU A 112 19.66 5.37 10.22
C GLU A 112 20.58 6.03 9.17
N PHE A 113 20.19 6.06 7.90
CA PHE A 113 20.96 6.75 6.86
C PHE A 113 21.15 8.24 7.19
N ALA A 114 20.10 8.93 7.62
CA ALA A 114 20.18 10.33 8.02
C ALA A 114 21.12 10.54 9.21
N SER A 115 21.07 9.68 10.23
CA SER A 115 21.93 9.77 11.42
C SER A 115 23.42 9.60 11.09
N ARG A 116 23.73 8.88 10.02
CA ARG A 116 25.08 8.66 9.49
C ARG A 116 25.50 9.77 8.50
N GLY A 117 24.68 10.79 8.31
CA GLY A 117 24.98 11.93 7.43
C GLY A 117 24.78 11.70 5.95
N LEU A 118 24.13 10.60 5.54
CA LEU A 118 23.76 10.37 4.14
C LEU A 118 22.60 11.27 3.73
N GLN A 119 22.55 11.64 2.45
CA GLN A 119 21.36 12.26 1.87
C GLN A 119 20.34 11.18 1.58
N VAL A 120 19.16 11.26 2.23
CA VAL A 120 18.14 10.23 2.06
C VAL A 120 17.34 10.49 0.78
N VAL A 121 17.26 9.45 -0.06
CA VAL A 121 16.44 9.39 -1.26
C VAL A 121 15.33 8.37 -1.04
N VAL A 122 14.10 8.79 -1.27
CA VAL A 122 12.90 7.94 -1.16
C VAL A 122 12.34 7.70 -2.57
N ILE A 123 12.39 6.48 -3.05
CA ILE A 123 11.76 6.09 -4.32
C ILE A 123 10.28 5.80 -4.03
N GLY A 124 9.38 6.65 -4.52
CA GLY A 124 7.94 6.51 -4.26
C GLY A 124 7.14 7.74 -4.68
N HIS A 125 5.82 7.65 -4.51
CA HIS A 125 4.91 8.74 -4.83
C HIS A 125 4.85 9.76 -3.69
N PRO A 126 5.18 11.05 -3.91
CA PRO A 126 5.29 12.04 -2.84
C PRO A 126 3.98 12.23 -2.06
N ASP A 127 2.82 12.04 -2.70
CA ASP A 127 1.51 12.20 -2.06
C ASP A 127 1.04 10.96 -1.29
N HIS A 128 1.72 9.82 -1.43
CA HIS A 128 1.35 8.60 -0.76
C HIS A 128 1.64 8.67 0.75
N ALA A 129 0.71 8.17 1.58
CA ALA A 129 0.81 8.22 3.05
C ALA A 129 2.11 7.60 3.58
N GLU A 130 2.55 6.46 3.01
CA GLU A 130 3.81 5.79 3.36
C GLU A 130 5.02 6.70 3.09
N VAL A 131 5.07 7.36 1.91
CA VAL A 131 6.17 8.27 1.55
C VAL A 131 6.21 9.48 2.46
N LYS A 132 5.04 10.08 2.77
CA LYS A 132 4.93 11.19 3.73
C LYS A 132 5.42 10.79 5.13
N GLY A 133 5.12 9.56 5.55
CA GLY A 133 5.64 9.00 6.81
C GLY A 133 7.16 8.91 6.80
N ILE A 134 7.74 8.28 5.76
CA ILE A 134 9.19 8.07 5.61
C ILE A 134 9.94 9.40 5.50
N THR A 135 9.46 10.34 4.67
CA THR A 135 10.10 11.65 4.50
C THR A 135 10.11 12.47 5.78
N GLY A 136 9.11 12.27 6.65
CA GLY A 136 9.07 12.90 7.96
C GLY A 136 10.12 12.39 8.97
N GLU A 137 10.79 11.26 8.71
CA GLU A 137 11.85 10.74 9.56
C GLU A 137 13.18 11.49 9.43
N VAL A 138 13.36 12.23 8.35
CA VAL A 138 14.67 12.74 7.95
C VAL A 138 14.63 14.20 7.53
N PRO A 139 15.71 14.97 7.76
CA PRO A 139 15.83 16.31 7.19
C PRO A 139 16.13 16.22 5.69
N ASP A 140 15.57 17.16 4.91
CA ASP A 140 15.85 17.34 3.49
C ASP A 140 15.78 16.07 2.62
N PRO A 141 14.69 15.26 2.70
CA PRO A 141 14.55 14.07 1.88
C PRO A 141 14.38 14.43 0.41
N ILE A 142 14.96 13.62 -0.48
CA ILE A 142 14.70 13.72 -1.92
C ILE A 142 13.72 12.62 -2.29
N VAL A 143 12.62 12.95 -2.98
CA VAL A 143 11.64 11.96 -3.45
C VAL A 143 11.76 11.80 -4.96
N ILE A 144 11.89 10.55 -5.41
CA ILE A 144 11.91 10.16 -6.82
C ILE A 144 10.70 9.28 -7.07
N ASN A 145 9.83 9.63 -8.01
CA ASN A 145 8.58 8.88 -8.24
C ASN A 145 8.65 7.89 -9.41
N ASP A 146 9.64 8.02 -10.29
CA ASP A 146 9.82 7.14 -11.43
C ASP A 146 11.29 7.10 -11.91
N SER A 147 11.55 6.32 -12.95
CA SER A 147 12.87 6.22 -13.60
C SER A 147 13.28 7.46 -14.41
N SER A 148 12.40 8.44 -14.58
CA SER A 148 12.62 9.63 -15.43
C SER A 148 13.23 10.83 -14.70
N TYR A 149 13.65 10.68 -13.42
CA TYR A 149 14.28 11.77 -12.71
C TYR A 149 15.53 12.31 -13.46
N THR A 150 15.63 13.62 -13.57
CA THR A 150 16.60 14.26 -14.48
C THR A 150 17.89 14.66 -13.83
N SER A 151 18.08 14.71 -12.59
CA SER A 151 19.36 14.78 -11.87
C SER A 151 19.18 15.15 -10.40
N LEU A 152 20.03 14.59 -9.55
CA LEU A 152 20.19 15.02 -8.16
C LEU A 152 21.34 16.06 -8.10
N GLU A 153 21.30 17.10 -8.92
CA GLU A 153 22.38 18.11 -9.01
C GLU A 153 22.75 18.75 -7.66
N THR A 154 21.87 18.64 -6.69
CA THR A 154 22.05 19.19 -5.34
C THR A 154 22.63 18.21 -4.33
N ALA A 155 22.75 16.93 -4.66
CA ALA A 155 23.26 15.93 -3.71
C ALA A 155 24.78 16.05 -3.56
N LYS A 156 25.23 16.56 -2.42
CA LYS A 156 26.66 16.76 -2.11
C LYS A 156 27.22 15.68 -1.18
N ARG A 157 26.43 14.69 -0.80
CA ARG A 157 26.74 13.64 0.20
C ARG A 157 26.49 12.27 -0.40
N PRO A 158 27.09 11.21 0.14
CA PRO A 158 26.67 9.85 -0.17
C PRO A 158 25.17 9.68 0.05
N LEU A 159 24.53 8.85 -0.76
CA LEU A 159 23.09 8.65 -0.74
C LEU A 159 22.71 7.44 0.09
N GLY A 160 21.68 7.57 0.91
CA GLY A 160 20.95 6.47 1.54
C GLY A 160 19.61 6.29 0.83
N VAL A 161 19.40 5.19 0.11
CA VAL A 161 18.22 5.01 -0.74
C VAL A 161 17.26 4.00 -0.11
N VAL A 162 16.01 4.43 0.06
CA VAL A 162 14.88 3.60 0.50
C VAL A 162 13.74 3.68 -0.53
N SER A 163 12.75 2.81 -0.45
CA SER A 163 11.60 2.85 -1.36
C SER A 163 10.26 2.63 -0.66
N GLN A 164 9.21 3.20 -1.24
CA GLN A 164 7.84 2.81 -0.93
C GLN A 164 7.65 1.33 -1.25
N THR A 165 7.05 0.59 -0.33
CA THR A 165 6.99 -0.89 -0.36
C THR A 165 6.13 -1.47 -1.48
N THR A 166 5.33 -0.64 -2.16
CA THR A 166 4.40 -1.03 -3.23
C THR A 166 4.78 -0.52 -4.61
N MET A 167 6.02 -0.08 -4.82
CA MET A 167 6.54 0.31 -6.14
C MET A 167 6.71 -0.90 -7.08
N ASN A 168 6.98 -0.65 -8.35
CA ASN A 168 7.48 -1.69 -9.25
C ASN A 168 8.91 -2.08 -8.86
N ALA A 169 9.16 -3.37 -8.66
CA ALA A 169 10.46 -3.85 -8.21
C ALA A 169 11.59 -3.55 -9.21
N ASP A 170 11.30 -3.67 -10.51
CA ASP A 170 12.30 -3.42 -11.57
C ASP A 170 12.63 -1.93 -11.67
N ASP A 171 11.62 -1.05 -11.54
CA ASP A 171 11.83 0.40 -11.55
C ASP A 171 12.69 0.85 -10.37
N VAL A 172 12.43 0.29 -9.16
CA VAL A 172 13.25 0.56 -7.97
C VAL A 172 14.69 0.14 -8.21
N ALA A 173 14.91 -1.06 -8.74
CA ALA A 173 16.26 -1.57 -9.04
C ALA A 173 16.96 -0.69 -10.09
N ALA A 174 16.25 -0.29 -11.15
CA ALA A 174 16.79 0.57 -12.22
C ALA A 174 17.18 1.96 -11.70
N VAL A 175 16.35 2.56 -10.83
CA VAL A 175 16.67 3.86 -10.21
C VAL A 175 17.92 3.74 -9.32
N VAL A 176 18.01 2.71 -8.48
CA VAL A 176 19.19 2.49 -7.61
C VAL A 176 20.46 2.32 -8.43
N GLU A 177 20.40 1.51 -9.51
CA GLU A 177 21.57 1.27 -10.36
C GLU A 177 22.01 2.55 -11.09
N ARG A 178 21.07 3.35 -11.56
CA ARG A 178 21.34 4.64 -12.17
C ARG A 178 21.99 5.63 -11.20
N LEU A 179 21.52 5.67 -9.94
CA LEU A 179 22.14 6.50 -8.91
C LEU A 179 23.60 6.09 -8.64
N ARG A 180 23.89 4.79 -8.64
CA ARG A 180 25.26 4.25 -8.46
C ARG A 180 26.25 4.69 -9.53
N GLN A 181 25.78 5.03 -10.72
CA GLN A 181 26.67 5.54 -11.79
C GLN A 181 27.26 6.91 -11.47
N THR A 182 26.61 7.70 -10.61
CA THR A 182 27.01 9.08 -10.32
C THR A 182 27.37 9.32 -8.86
N PHE A 183 26.80 8.53 -7.95
CA PHE A 183 26.90 8.75 -6.50
C PHE A 183 27.43 7.52 -5.77
N VAL A 184 28.00 7.74 -4.58
CA VAL A 184 28.20 6.68 -3.61
C VAL A 184 26.82 6.38 -2.98
N VAL A 185 26.33 5.16 -3.16
CA VAL A 185 24.97 4.76 -2.78
C VAL A 185 24.98 3.58 -1.82
N GLU A 186 24.39 3.76 -0.65
CA GLU A 186 23.92 2.70 0.21
C GLU A 186 22.40 2.55 0.00
N SER A 187 21.92 1.34 -0.16
CA SER A 187 20.50 1.12 -0.48
C SER A 187 19.93 -0.07 0.29
N THR A 188 18.77 0.17 0.90
CA THR A 188 17.83 -0.86 1.34
C THR A 188 16.50 -0.76 0.57
N ALA A 189 16.53 -0.07 -0.58
CA ALA A 189 15.36 0.13 -1.42
C ALA A 189 14.91 -1.20 -2.02
N GLU A 190 13.85 -1.75 -1.45
CA GLU A 190 13.20 -2.99 -1.87
C GLU A 190 11.70 -2.85 -1.74
N VAL A 191 10.96 -3.44 -2.66
CA VAL A 191 9.53 -3.65 -2.47
C VAL A 191 9.31 -4.79 -1.49
N CYS A 192 8.17 -4.79 -0.77
CA CYS A 192 7.92 -5.87 0.16
C CYS A 192 7.71 -7.20 -0.57
N ARG A 193 8.02 -8.32 0.11
CA ARG A 193 7.89 -9.67 -0.45
C ARG A 193 6.50 -9.91 -1.06
N ALA A 194 5.43 -9.49 -0.38
CA ALA A 194 4.08 -9.66 -0.88
C ALA A 194 3.79 -8.88 -2.18
N THR A 195 4.43 -7.71 -2.36
CA THR A 195 4.38 -6.95 -3.61
C THR A 195 5.16 -7.67 -4.71
N LYS A 196 6.40 -8.10 -4.40
CA LYS A 196 7.25 -8.77 -5.38
C LYS A 196 6.63 -10.07 -5.90
N GLU A 197 6.17 -10.95 -5.01
CA GLU A 197 5.56 -12.23 -5.39
C GLU A 197 4.34 -12.04 -6.32
N ARG A 198 3.50 -11.02 -6.06
CA ARG A 198 2.36 -10.71 -6.95
C ARG A 198 2.81 -10.17 -8.29
N GLN A 199 3.80 -9.30 -8.32
CA GLN A 199 4.34 -8.78 -9.59
C GLN A 199 4.99 -9.90 -10.40
N ASP A 200 5.76 -10.79 -9.77
CA ASP A 200 6.39 -11.94 -10.43
C ASP A 200 5.34 -12.88 -11.04
N ALA A 201 4.24 -13.16 -10.30
CA ALA A 201 3.14 -13.97 -10.82
C ALA A 201 2.44 -13.32 -12.03
N VAL A 202 2.20 -12.01 -11.97
CA VAL A 202 1.61 -11.27 -13.09
C VAL A 202 2.53 -11.25 -14.32
N LYS A 203 3.83 -11.03 -14.13
CA LYS A 203 4.83 -11.03 -15.21
C LYS A 203 4.98 -12.42 -15.86
N ALA A 204 4.79 -13.49 -15.10
CA ALA A 204 4.87 -14.86 -15.60
C ALA A 204 3.62 -15.30 -16.37
N PHE A 205 2.52 -14.57 -16.24
CA PHE A 205 1.26 -14.90 -16.92
C PHE A 205 1.33 -14.53 -18.41
N ASP A 206 1.00 -15.48 -19.28
CA ASP A 206 1.04 -15.37 -20.75
C ASP A 206 -0.34 -15.50 -21.43
N GLY A 207 -1.45 -15.26 -20.69
CA GLY A 207 -2.80 -15.30 -21.25
C GLY A 207 -3.19 -14.03 -21.96
N ASP A 208 -4.43 -13.98 -22.48
CA ASP A 208 -4.93 -12.90 -23.32
C ASP A 208 -5.20 -11.61 -22.55
N ALA A 209 -5.67 -11.75 -21.30
CA ALA A 209 -5.99 -10.61 -20.45
C ALA A 209 -5.81 -10.94 -18.95
N LEU A 210 -5.61 -9.89 -18.17
CA LEU A 210 -5.50 -9.96 -16.70
C LEU A 210 -6.60 -9.10 -16.06
N LEU A 211 -7.35 -9.68 -15.13
CA LEU A 211 -8.24 -8.97 -14.23
C LEU A 211 -7.55 -8.78 -12.86
N VAL A 212 -7.36 -7.55 -12.44
CA VAL A 212 -6.84 -7.19 -11.13
C VAL A 212 -7.98 -6.68 -10.25
N LEU A 213 -8.36 -7.47 -9.26
CA LEU A 213 -9.39 -7.09 -8.29
C LEU A 213 -8.77 -6.19 -7.20
N GLY A 214 -9.35 -5.00 -6.99
CA GLY A 214 -8.90 -4.07 -5.96
C GLY A 214 -9.14 -2.61 -6.28
N SER A 215 -8.99 -1.78 -5.25
CA SER A 215 -9.24 -0.34 -5.30
C SER A 215 -8.35 0.40 -6.29
N ALA A 216 -8.93 1.41 -6.94
CA ALA A 216 -8.21 2.39 -7.76
C ALA A 216 -7.21 3.23 -6.94
N GLN A 217 -7.41 3.35 -5.64
CA GLN A 217 -6.53 4.11 -4.75
C GLN A 217 -5.31 3.29 -4.30
N SER A 218 -5.38 1.95 -4.43
CA SER A 218 -4.29 1.06 -4.02
C SER A 218 -3.10 1.13 -4.98
N SER A 219 -1.95 1.57 -4.48
CA SER A 219 -0.68 1.57 -5.22
C SER A 219 -0.33 0.16 -5.71
N ASN A 220 -0.47 -0.87 -4.85
CA ASN A 220 -0.19 -2.26 -5.26
C ASN A 220 -1.11 -2.72 -6.40
N THR A 221 -2.42 -2.41 -6.37
CA THR A 221 -3.37 -2.75 -7.45
C THR A 221 -2.97 -2.09 -8.77
N LYS A 222 -2.64 -0.80 -8.75
CA LYS A 222 -2.17 -0.08 -9.94
C LYS A 222 -0.92 -0.73 -10.54
N ARG A 223 0.07 -1.05 -9.70
CA ARG A 223 1.33 -1.65 -10.15
C ARG A 223 1.13 -3.03 -10.78
N LEU A 224 0.19 -3.84 -10.28
CA LEU A 224 -0.13 -5.12 -10.92
C LEU A 224 -0.68 -4.93 -12.34
N CYS A 225 -1.50 -3.90 -12.59
CA CYS A 225 -1.95 -3.58 -13.94
C CYS A 225 -0.80 -3.11 -14.85
N GLU A 226 0.16 -2.34 -14.29
CA GLU A 226 1.27 -1.75 -15.05
C GLU A 226 2.35 -2.77 -15.43
N VAL A 227 2.58 -3.81 -14.60
CA VAL A 227 3.61 -4.83 -14.88
C VAL A 227 3.11 -5.98 -15.76
N ALA A 228 1.83 -6.02 -16.08
CA ALA A 228 1.26 -7.03 -16.98
C ALA A 228 1.68 -6.80 -18.43
N HIS A 229 1.93 -7.89 -19.15
CA HIS A 229 2.29 -7.87 -20.58
C HIS A 229 1.09 -8.07 -21.52
N CYS A 230 -0.12 -8.18 -20.98
CA CYS A 230 -1.37 -8.39 -21.70
C CYS A 230 -2.38 -7.27 -21.40
N ARG A 231 -3.55 -7.31 -22.04
CA ARG A 231 -4.66 -6.39 -21.73
C ARG A 231 -5.06 -6.52 -20.27
N THR A 232 -5.22 -5.40 -19.58
CA THR A 232 -5.59 -5.40 -18.14
C THR A 232 -6.97 -4.80 -17.93
N PHE A 233 -7.71 -5.42 -17.00
CA PHE A 233 -8.93 -4.89 -16.43
C PHE A 233 -8.75 -4.72 -14.92
N ARG A 234 -9.48 -3.79 -14.33
CA ARG A 234 -9.50 -3.57 -12.90
C ARG A 234 -10.94 -3.41 -12.41
N ALA A 235 -11.26 -4.11 -11.31
CA ALA A 235 -12.55 -3.95 -10.65
C ALA A 235 -12.34 -3.79 -9.13
N GLY A 236 -12.87 -2.72 -8.54
CA GLY A 236 -12.88 -2.47 -7.10
C GLY A 236 -14.14 -3.00 -6.42
N THR A 237 -15.20 -3.22 -7.20
CA THR A 237 -16.51 -3.69 -6.75
C THR A 237 -17.09 -4.70 -7.72
N MET A 238 -18.16 -5.42 -7.29
CA MET A 238 -18.92 -6.30 -8.19
C MET A 238 -19.67 -5.54 -9.29
N ALA A 239 -20.00 -4.26 -9.08
CA ALA A 239 -20.57 -3.42 -10.11
C ALA A 239 -19.56 -3.16 -11.23
N ASP A 240 -18.34 -2.71 -10.87
CA ASP A 240 -17.25 -2.51 -11.83
C ASP A 240 -16.98 -3.77 -12.65
N LEU A 241 -16.98 -4.95 -11.98
CA LEU A 241 -16.73 -6.22 -12.64
C LEU A 241 -17.77 -6.56 -13.69
N ARG A 242 -19.05 -6.30 -13.41
CA ARG A 242 -20.16 -6.60 -14.33
C ARG A 242 -20.17 -5.69 -15.56
N ASP A 243 -19.56 -4.52 -15.47
CA ASP A 243 -19.47 -3.56 -16.56
C ASP A 243 -18.30 -3.87 -17.53
N ILE A 244 -17.46 -4.87 -17.20
CA ILE A 244 -16.34 -5.26 -18.06
C ILE A 244 -16.81 -6.19 -19.16
N ASP A 245 -16.48 -5.85 -20.41
CA ASP A 245 -16.67 -6.73 -21.56
C ASP A 245 -15.44 -7.65 -21.73
N PHE A 246 -15.66 -8.95 -21.51
CA PHE A 246 -14.68 -10.00 -21.70
C PHE A 246 -14.75 -10.69 -23.07
N SER A 247 -15.51 -10.16 -24.02
CA SER A 247 -15.65 -10.72 -25.36
C SER A 247 -14.30 -10.89 -26.05
N GLY A 248 -14.10 -12.05 -26.67
CA GLY A 248 -12.87 -12.37 -27.40
C GLY A 248 -11.68 -12.79 -26.51
N ILE A 249 -11.86 -12.92 -25.20
CA ILE A 249 -10.83 -13.39 -24.29
C ILE A 249 -10.94 -14.91 -24.19
N GLY A 250 -9.89 -15.61 -24.59
CA GLY A 250 -9.76 -17.08 -24.45
C GLY A 250 -9.29 -17.49 -23.07
N ARG A 251 -8.22 -16.83 -22.55
CA ARG A 251 -7.60 -17.12 -21.25
C ARG A 251 -7.44 -15.87 -20.42
N LEU A 252 -8.19 -15.79 -19.30
CA LEU A 252 -8.22 -14.69 -18.35
C LEU A 252 -7.47 -15.04 -17.09
N GLY A 253 -6.38 -14.30 -16.78
CA GLY A 253 -5.74 -14.33 -15.46
C GLY A 253 -6.56 -13.50 -14.46
N VAL A 254 -6.71 -13.99 -13.24
CA VAL A 254 -7.39 -13.27 -12.16
C VAL A 254 -6.49 -13.20 -10.94
N THR A 255 -6.20 -11.98 -10.49
CA THR A 255 -5.42 -11.72 -9.26
C THR A 255 -6.03 -10.57 -8.48
N SER A 256 -5.42 -10.21 -7.35
CA SER A 256 -5.89 -9.06 -6.57
C SER A 256 -4.78 -8.28 -5.89
N GLY A 257 -5.09 -7.01 -5.60
CA GLY A 257 -4.25 -6.19 -4.74
C GLY A 257 -4.15 -6.73 -3.31
N ALA A 258 -3.06 -6.37 -2.62
CA ALA A 258 -2.75 -6.83 -1.27
C ALA A 258 -3.72 -6.35 -0.17
N SER A 259 -4.62 -5.41 -0.50
CA SER A 259 -5.67 -4.89 0.38
C SER A 259 -7.09 -5.33 -0.02
N THR A 260 -7.22 -6.30 -0.94
CA THR A 260 -8.51 -6.80 -1.44
C THR A 260 -9.09 -7.86 -0.50
N PRO A 261 -10.35 -7.70 -0.04
CA PRO A 261 -11.02 -8.72 0.78
C PRO A 261 -11.17 -10.04 0.04
N GLU A 262 -10.94 -11.15 0.77
CA GLU A 262 -11.08 -12.51 0.24
C GLU A 262 -12.53 -12.80 -0.22
N GLU A 263 -13.52 -12.28 0.52
CA GLU A 263 -14.93 -12.44 0.16
C GLU A 263 -15.24 -11.81 -1.20
N PHE A 264 -14.70 -10.62 -1.48
CA PHE A 264 -14.87 -9.98 -2.79
C PHE A 264 -14.16 -10.77 -3.89
N PHE A 265 -12.94 -11.27 -3.62
CA PHE A 265 -12.22 -12.09 -4.57
C PHE A 265 -12.99 -13.36 -4.94
N SER A 266 -13.50 -14.10 -3.93
CA SER A 266 -14.27 -15.32 -4.14
C SER A 266 -15.57 -15.05 -4.93
N GLN A 267 -16.32 -14.00 -4.55
CA GLN A 267 -17.54 -13.60 -5.26
C GLN A 267 -17.27 -13.26 -6.74
N ALA A 268 -16.15 -12.57 -7.00
CA ALA A 268 -15.75 -12.21 -8.36
C ALA A 268 -15.40 -13.45 -9.19
N VAL A 269 -14.64 -14.39 -8.63
CA VAL A 269 -14.27 -15.64 -9.31
C VAL A 269 -15.49 -16.51 -9.56
N ASP A 270 -16.40 -16.64 -8.59
CA ASP A 270 -17.63 -17.42 -8.75
C ASP A 270 -18.51 -16.83 -9.85
N TRP A 271 -18.65 -15.50 -9.89
CA TRP A 271 -19.39 -14.83 -10.96
C TRP A 271 -18.74 -15.05 -12.33
N LEU A 272 -17.42 -14.90 -12.45
CA LEU A 272 -16.71 -15.14 -13.71
C LEU A 272 -16.90 -16.56 -14.24
N ARG A 273 -16.91 -17.57 -13.37
CA ARG A 273 -17.16 -18.97 -13.73
C ARG A 273 -18.53 -19.17 -14.34
N THR A 274 -19.54 -18.40 -13.91
CA THR A 274 -20.87 -18.46 -14.58
C THR A 274 -20.86 -17.91 -16.01
N GLN A 275 -19.84 -17.14 -16.37
CA GLN A 275 -19.65 -16.60 -17.72
C GLN A 275 -18.83 -17.53 -18.64
N GLU A 276 -18.19 -18.59 -18.09
CA GLU A 276 -17.45 -19.58 -18.90
C GLU A 276 -18.36 -20.42 -19.80
N ASP A 277 -19.61 -20.66 -19.36
CA ASP A 277 -20.60 -21.52 -19.98
C ASP A 277 -21.58 -20.74 -20.91
N SER A 278 -21.42 -19.43 -21.04
CA SER A 278 -22.26 -18.56 -21.84
C SER A 278 -21.58 -18.12 -23.12
#